data_edf484eeb37412ee10fca9e746d76713
#
_entry.id   edf484eeb37412ee10fca9e746d76713
#
_cell.length_a   1.000
_cell.length_b   1.000
_cell.length_c   1.000
_cell.angle_alpha   90.00
_cell.angle_beta   90.00
_cell.angle_gamma   90.00
#
_symmetry.space_group_name_H-M   'P 1'
#
loop_
_entity.id
_entity.type
_entity.pdbx_description
1 polymer ?
#
loop_
_entity_poly.entity_id
_entity_poly.type
_entity_poly.pdbx_seq_one_letter_code
_entity_poly.pdbx_strand_id
1 'polypeptide(L)'
;MDIISAFCIGWARYLKASIMEGKSKIESLMSTPEEVAILGGGISGKAAQKLVCSRGKASSVFSEDERIFDQSAAESCSFVVQSPGFSPMHPWVKVAKDANKICISELDLAFAYGSFSEMVAVTGTNGKTSLTGILNHIANQLQIPALSLGNIGIPLSDAVTRGADKDRLIFHETSSFQAITSKFFKPDSVIWINFSPDHLDYHGSIKDYFCAKLKLIQSCVNPERVFLGPSVLKFAKEHSIPVNPFFHEVQLLAKAEIPPQINAFHLSHPQVENLGFALAWFLQRGISRSEFFAALEGYQPEPYRLQEVSDINGVKFWNDAKSTNLGSVLSACKSFAKKIIWIGGGKNKGQGLDDFSTAIFPYLEKAFVIGQTGGELCKHLVSKGVQTEICLTLRDAVCRAYQSAQGVSHILFSPGFASFDMFKDYSERGNSFTSIVFDLKSAAQATTKLT
;
A
#
# COMPACT_ATOMS: atom_id res chain seq x y z
N MET A 1 19.29 -32.50 -14.07
CA MET A 1 18.42 -31.58 -13.31
C MET A 1 19.18 -31.21 -12.07
N ASP A 2 19.52 -29.94 -11.88
CA ASP A 2 20.30 -29.52 -10.71
C ASP A 2 19.45 -29.60 -9.42
N ILE A 3 20.10 -29.57 -8.26
CA ILE A 3 19.47 -29.68 -6.95
C ILE A 3 18.43 -28.55 -6.74
N ILE A 4 18.67 -27.38 -7.29
CA ILE A 4 17.81 -26.20 -7.22
C ILE A 4 16.51 -26.44 -7.96
N SER A 5 16.59 -26.90 -9.21
CA SER A 5 15.40 -27.24 -10.03
C SER A 5 14.56 -28.33 -9.38
N ALA A 6 15.20 -29.35 -8.79
CA ALA A 6 14.48 -30.42 -8.07
C ALA A 6 13.77 -29.89 -6.83
N PHE A 7 14.40 -29.02 -6.06
CA PHE A 7 13.81 -28.37 -4.89
C PHE A 7 12.60 -27.49 -5.28
N CYS A 8 12.75 -26.62 -6.26
CA CYS A 8 11.66 -25.74 -6.73
C CYS A 8 10.46 -26.55 -7.23
N ILE A 9 10.68 -27.64 -7.96
CA ILE A 9 9.60 -28.54 -8.42
C ILE A 9 8.91 -29.22 -7.23
N GLY A 10 9.67 -29.72 -6.26
CA GLY A 10 9.13 -30.34 -5.04
C GLY A 10 8.30 -29.34 -4.22
N TRP A 11 8.82 -28.13 -4.04
CA TRP A 11 8.15 -27.04 -3.34
C TRP A 11 6.84 -26.62 -4.02
N ALA A 12 6.87 -26.41 -5.34
CA ALA A 12 5.68 -26.06 -6.11
C ALA A 12 4.59 -27.14 -6.03
N ARG A 13 4.98 -28.43 -6.06
CA ARG A 13 4.04 -29.55 -5.90
C ARG A 13 3.42 -29.56 -4.51
N TYR A 14 4.21 -29.38 -3.46
CA TYR A 14 3.73 -29.29 -2.08
C TYR A 14 2.73 -28.14 -1.91
N LEU A 15 3.04 -26.95 -2.40
CA LEU A 15 2.15 -25.79 -2.27
C LEU A 15 0.88 -25.96 -3.13
N LYS A 16 0.96 -26.54 -4.33
CA LYS A 16 -0.24 -26.84 -5.13
C LYS A 16 -1.17 -27.83 -4.41
N ALA A 17 -0.63 -28.85 -3.76
CA ALA A 17 -1.43 -29.74 -2.92
C ALA A 17 -2.08 -28.99 -1.75
N SER A 18 -1.35 -28.10 -1.09
CA SER A 18 -1.87 -27.23 -0.02
C SER A 18 -2.97 -26.26 -0.50
N ILE A 19 -2.88 -25.76 -1.75
CA ILE A 19 -3.94 -24.95 -2.36
C ILE A 19 -5.21 -25.79 -2.53
N MET A 20 -5.10 -26.99 -3.08
CA MET A 20 -6.25 -27.88 -3.28
C MET A 20 -6.91 -28.25 -1.94
N GLU A 21 -6.11 -28.56 -0.94
CA GLU A 21 -6.59 -28.82 0.42
C GLU A 21 -7.33 -27.60 1.01
N GLY A 22 -6.75 -26.40 0.89
CA GLY A 22 -7.38 -25.16 1.35
C GLY A 22 -8.69 -24.85 0.65
N LYS A 23 -8.75 -25.01 -0.68
CA LYS A 23 -9.99 -24.87 -1.46
C LYS A 23 -11.05 -25.87 -1.03
N SER A 24 -10.71 -27.16 -0.98
CA SER A 24 -11.61 -28.22 -0.54
C SER A 24 -12.12 -28.00 0.89
N LYS A 25 -11.26 -27.49 1.78
CA LYS A 25 -11.65 -27.14 3.15
C LYS A 25 -12.70 -26.02 3.18
N ILE A 26 -12.48 -24.96 2.42
CA ILE A 26 -13.43 -23.83 2.34
C ILE A 26 -14.74 -24.29 1.69
N GLU A 27 -14.70 -25.08 0.62
CA GLU A 27 -15.89 -25.64 -0.02
C GLU A 27 -16.70 -26.51 0.92
N SER A 28 -16.02 -27.38 1.71
CA SER A 28 -16.66 -28.19 2.73
C SER A 28 -17.35 -27.35 3.80
N LEU A 29 -16.72 -26.28 4.29
CA LEU A 29 -17.31 -25.35 5.25
C LEU A 29 -18.49 -24.56 4.66
N MET A 30 -18.42 -24.22 3.39
CA MET A 30 -19.49 -23.54 2.68
C MET A 30 -20.73 -24.44 2.43
N SER A 31 -20.57 -25.75 2.43
CA SER A 31 -21.67 -26.71 2.22
C SER A 31 -22.45 -27.07 3.51
N THR A 32 -21.97 -26.67 4.69
CA THR A 32 -22.68 -26.89 5.97
C THR A 32 -23.95 -26.02 6.08
N PRO A 33 -24.94 -26.34 6.91
CA PRO A 33 -26.18 -25.56 7.01
C PRO A 33 -26.00 -24.21 7.71
N GLU A 34 -25.03 -24.09 8.63
CA GLU A 34 -24.81 -22.92 9.45
C GLU A 34 -24.31 -21.73 8.60
N GLU A 35 -24.64 -20.52 8.99
CA GLU A 35 -24.20 -19.29 8.31
C GLU A 35 -22.71 -19.01 8.49
N VAL A 36 -22.16 -18.14 7.65
CA VAL A 36 -20.79 -17.64 7.77
C VAL A 36 -20.79 -16.36 8.61
N ALA A 37 -19.95 -16.30 9.64
CA ALA A 37 -19.72 -15.09 10.39
C ALA A 37 -18.63 -14.22 9.73
N ILE A 38 -18.92 -12.95 9.52
CA ILE A 38 -17.96 -11.99 8.91
C ILE A 38 -17.63 -10.92 9.93
N LEU A 39 -16.38 -10.84 10.36
CA LEU A 39 -15.89 -9.82 11.28
C LEU A 39 -15.43 -8.59 10.51
N GLY A 40 -16.18 -7.50 10.68
CA GLY A 40 -15.94 -6.19 10.10
C GLY A 40 -16.89 -5.82 8.96
N GLY A 41 -17.63 -4.71 9.15
CA GLY A 41 -18.58 -4.14 8.19
C GLY A 41 -17.97 -3.19 7.14
N GLY A 42 -16.62 -3.13 7.04
CA GLY A 42 -15.91 -2.30 6.07
C GLY A 42 -15.93 -2.87 4.64
N ILE A 43 -15.11 -2.29 3.76
CA ILE A 43 -15.07 -2.64 2.32
C ILE A 43 -14.78 -4.13 2.11
N SER A 44 -13.76 -4.68 2.78
CA SER A 44 -13.37 -6.10 2.66
C SER A 44 -14.46 -7.05 3.19
N GLY A 45 -15.06 -6.73 4.35
CA GLY A 45 -16.13 -7.57 4.91
C GLY A 45 -17.38 -7.58 4.05
N LYS A 46 -17.80 -6.42 3.53
CA LYS A 46 -18.93 -6.33 2.58
C LYS A 46 -18.64 -7.09 1.28
N ALA A 47 -17.42 -7.07 0.78
CA ALA A 47 -17.02 -7.85 -0.39
C ALA A 47 -17.05 -9.36 -0.10
N ALA A 48 -16.54 -9.79 1.05
CA ALA A 48 -16.62 -11.18 1.50
C ALA A 48 -18.09 -11.64 1.62
N GLN A 49 -18.96 -10.80 2.20
CA GLN A 49 -20.39 -11.08 2.31
C GLN A 49 -21.04 -11.33 0.95
N LYS A 50 -20.78 -10.43 -0.02
CA LYS A 50 -21.29 -10.58 -1.38
C LYS A 50 -20.83 -11.90 -2.02
N LEU A 51 -19.56 -12.26 -1.85
CA LEU A 51 -19.02 -13.51 -2.38
C LEU A 51 -19.70 -14.72 -1.75
N VAL A 52 -19.83 -14.77 -0.41
CA VAL A 52 -20.53 -15.83 0.31
C VAL A 52 -21.98 -15.96 -0.18
N CYS A 53 -22.72 -14.85 -0.23
CA CYS A 53 -24.11 -14.85 -0.71
C CYS A 53 -24.24 -15.27 -2.18
N SER A 54 -23.30 -14.87 -3.05
CA SER A 54 -23.28 -15.29 -4.47
C SER A 54 -23.10 -16.80 -4.65
N ARG A 55 -22.58 -17.48 -3.62
CA ARG A 55 -22.42 -18.96 -3.57
C ARG A 55 -23.59 -19.63 -2.87
N GLY A 56 -24.69 -18.93 -2.64
CA GLY A 56 -25.92 -19.47 -2.03
C GLY A 56 -25.83 -19.71 -0.52
N LYS A 57 -24.84 -19.14 0.18
CA LYS A 57 -24.60 -19.34 1.61
C LYS A 57 -25.04 -18.10 2.40
N ALA A 58 -25.77 -18.32 3.51
CA ALA A 58 -26.14 -17.26 4.43
C ALA A 58 -24.91 -16.74 5.20
N SER A 59 -24.90 -15.45 5.53
CA SER A 59 -23.83 -14.82 6.31
C SER A 59 -24.33 -13.66 7.16
N SER A 60 -23.76 -13.51 8.33
CA SER A 60 -23.97 -12.39 9.24
C SER A 60 -22.70 -11.56 9.39
N VAL A 61 -22.83 -10.24 9.31
CA VAL A 61 -21.72 -9.29 9.54
C VAL A 61 -21.76 -8.82 10.99
N PHE A 62 -20.59 -8.78 11.60
CA PHE A 62 -20.39 -8.31 12.97
C PHE A 62 -19.44 -7.11 12.94
N SER A 63 -19.84 -6.01 13.57
CA SER A 63 -19.04 -4.81 13.74
C SER A 63 -19.25 -4.25 15.15
N GLU A 64 -18.27 -3.56 15.71
CA GLU A 64 -18.32 -3.06 17.08
C GLU A 64 -19.48 -2.08 17.31
N ASP A 65 -19.89 -1.38 16.24
CA ASP A 65 -20.94 -0.36 16.29
C ASP A 65 -22.36 -0.93 16.07
N GLU A 66 -22.51 -2.14 15.50
CA GLU A 66 -23.81 -2.66 15.07
C GLU A 66 -24.19 -3.99 15.76
N ARG A 67 -23.33 -5.00 15.63
CA ARG A 67 -23.59 -6.36 16.14
C ARG A 67 -22.33 -6.97 16.70
N ILE A 68 -22.34 -7.27 17.98
CA ILE A 68 -21.20 -7.88 18.70
C ILE A 68 -21.10 -9.37 18.37
N PHE A 69 -19.88 -9.85 18.15
CA PHE A 69 -19.58 -11.25 17.97
C PHE A 69 -19.22 -11.88 19.31
N ASP A 70 -20.11 -12.73 19.82
CA ASP A 70 -20.00 -13.41 21.10
C ASP A 70 -19.89 -14.94 20.95
N GLN A 71 -19.88 -15.66 22.07
CA GLN A 71 -19.78 -17.12 22.12
C GLN A 71 -20.95 -17.78 21.37
N SER A 72 -22.19 -17.28 21.51
CA SER A 72 -23.36 -17.82 20.85
C SER A 72 -23.28 -17.67 19.33
N ALA A 73 -22.83 -16.51 18.86
CA ALA A 73 -22.59 -16.27 17.44
C ALA A 73 -21.49 -17.18 16.89
N ALA A 74 -20.42 -17.39 17.68
CA ALA A 74 -19.33 -18.30 17.30
C ALA A 74 -19.84 -19.74 17.19
N GLU A 75 -20.60 -20.25 18.15
CA GLU A 75 -21.13 -21.61 18.14
C GLU A 75 -22.07 -21.87 16.97
N SER A 76 -22.89 -20.88 16.60
CA SER A 76 -23.90 -21.00 15.55
C SER A 76 -23.35 -20.84 14.11
N CYS A 77 -22.14 -20.34 13.90
CA CYS A 77 -21.57 -20.19 12.57
C CYS A 77 -20.81 -21.40 12.08
N SER A 78 -20.68 -21.57 10.76
CA SER A 78 -19.86 -22.63 10.15
C SER A 78 -18.36 -22.31 10.27
N PHE A 79 -17.96 -21.10 9.94
CA PHE A 79 -16.62 -20.56 10.06
C PHE A 79 -16.64 -19.03 10.08
N VAL A 80 -15.50 -18.42 10.29
CA VAL A 80 -15.36 -16.95 10.41
C VAL A 80 -14.49 -16.42 9.27
N VAL A 81 -14.97 -15.39 8.59
CA VAL A 81 -14.17 -14.55 7.68
C VAL A 81 -13.79 -13.27 8.41
N GLN A 82 -12.51 -13.03 8.64
CA GLN A 82 -12.04 -11.83 9.32
C GLN A 82 -11.52 -10.79 8.33
N SER A 83 -11.97 -9.53 8.50
CA SER A 83 -11.41 -8.40 7.79
C SER A 83 -9.99 -8.08 8.29
N PRO A 84 -9.10 -7.48 7.46
CA PRO A 84 -7.71 -7.21 7.84
C PRO A 84 -7.54 -6.34 9.09
N GLY A 85 -8.54 -5.49 9.43
CA GLY A 85 -8.53 -4.66 10.64
C GLY A 85 -8.58 -5.45 11.95
N PHE A 86 -9.09 -6.67 11.93
CA PHE A 86 -9.11 -7.55 13.10
C PHE A 86 -7.78 -8.29 13.23
N SER A 87 -6.98 -7.92 14.23
CA SER A 87 -5.71 -8.60 14.48
C SER A 87 -5.93 -10.06 14.91
N PRO A 88 -4.94 -10.95 14.76
CA PRO A 88 -5.02 -12.31 15.26
C PRO A 88 -5.23 -12.42 16.79
N MET A 89 -4.97 -11.32 17.52
CA MET A 89 -5.14 -11.20 18.98
C MET A 89 -6.46 -10.52 19.38
N HIS A 90 -7.29 -10.11 18.42
CA HIS A 90 -8.56 -9.46 18.70
C HIS A 90 -9.49 -10.37 19.53
N PRO A 91 -10.20 -9.86 20.56
CA PRO A 91 -11.08 -10.68 21.42
C PRO A 91 -12.05 -11.57 20.65
N TRP A 92 -12.67 -11.07 19.59
CA TRP A 92 -13.61 -11.84 18.77
C TRP A 92 -12.94 -12.98 17.99
N VAL A 93 -11.69 -12.79 17.54
CA VAL A 93 -10.91 -13.86 16.91
C VAL A 93 -10.56 -14.95 17.94
N LYS A 94 -10.32 -14.54 19.21
CA LYS A 94 -10.14 -15.48 20.31
C LYS A 94 -11.42 -16.26 20.59
N VAL A 95 -12.57 -15.60 20.73
CA VAL A 95 -13.88 -16.24 20.89
C VAL A 95 -14.13 -17.29 19.81
N ALA A 96 -13.87 -16.95 18.53
CA ALA A 96 -14.00 -17.92 17.44
C ALA A 96 -13.09 -19.13 17.59
N LYS A 97 -11.83 -18.92 17.99
CA LYS A 97 -10.86 -20.03 18.23
C LYS A 97 -11.26 -20.89 19.41
N ASP A 98 -11.72 -20.30 20.50
CA ASP A 98 -12.18 -21.01 21.71
C ASP A 98 -13.42 -21.87 21.40
N ALA A 99 -14.26 -21.43 20.45
CA ALA A 99 -15.36 -22.22 19.88
C ALA A 99 -14.94 -23.21 18.78
N ASN A 100 -13.63 -23.45 18.59
CA ASN A 100 -13.05 -24.31 17.56
C ASN A 100 -13.43 -23.94 16.12
N LYS A 101 -13.75 -22.65 15.85
CA LYS A 101 -14.08 -22.21 14.50
C LYS A 101 -12.84 -21.83 13.71
N ILE A 102 -12.84 -22.17 12.44
CA ILE A 102 -11.78 -21.77 11.51
C ILE A 102 -11.99 -20.30 11.17
N CYS A 103 -10.98 -19.47 11.44
CA CYS A 103 -10.93 -18.09 10.96
C CYS A 103 -10.07 -18.05 9.68
N ILE A 104 -10.61 -17.53 8.60
CA ILE A 104 -9.90 -17.26 7.34
C ILE A 104 -9.97 -15.77 7.01
N SER A 105 -9.10 -15.29 6.14
CA SER A 105 -9.17 -13.92 5.62
C SER A 105 -10.14 -13.82 4.44
N GLU A 106 -10.58 -12.59 4.12
CA GLU A 106 -11.29 -12.29 2.86
C GLU A 106 -10.46 -12.75 1.64
N LEU A 107 -9.14 -12.59 1.72
CA LEU A 107 -8.22 -12.99 0.68
C LEU A 107 -8.19 -14.52 0.48
N ASP A 108 -8.25 -15.31 1.56
CA ASP A 108 -8.34 -16.78 1.48
C ASP A 108 -9.65 -17.23 0.83
N LEU A 109 -10.76 -16.60 1.21
CA LEU A 109 -12.08 -16.89 0.65
C LEU A 109 -12.10 -16.59 -0.86
N ALA A 110 -11.62 -15.42 -1.26
CA ALA A 110 -11.57 -15.01 -2.66
C ALA A 110 -10.61 -15.91 -3.47
N PHE A 111 -9.46 -16.26 -2.91
CA PHE A 111 -8.48 -17.14 -3.55
C PHE A 111 -9.04 -18.56 -3.80
N ALA A 112 -9.89 -19.07 -2.90
CA ALA A 112 -10.53 -20.37 -3.09
C ALA A 112 -11.50 -20.40 -4.28
N TYR A 113 -12.21 -19.30 -4.54
CA TYR A 113 -13.22 -19.19 -5.60
C TYR A 113 -12.75 -18.45 -6.85
N GLY A 114 -11.54 -17.88 -6.83
CA GLY A 114 -10.96 -17.17 -7.97
C GLY A 114 -10.57 -18.09 -9.12
N SER A 115 -10.63 -17.55 -10.33
CA SER A 115 -10.29 -18.22 -11.60
C SER A 115 -9.25 -17.43 -12.40
N PHE A 116 -8.28 -16.85 -11.72
CA PHE A 116 -7.18 -16.08 -12.31
C PHE A 116 -6.11 -16.98 -12.95
N SER A 117 -5.40 -16.44 -13.95
CA SER A 117 -4.30 -17.15 -14.61
C SER A 117 -3.03 -17.18 -13.76
N GLU A 118 -2.76 -16.11 -13.03
CA GLU A 118 -1.59 -15.96 -12.15
C GLU A 118 -1.88 -14.90 -11.07
N MET A 119 -1.31 -15.09 -9.88
CA MET A 119 -1.42 -14.18 -8.74
C MET A 119 -0.04 -13.67 -8.34
N VAL A 120 0.17 -12.35 -8.43
CA VAL A 120 1.39 -11.66 -7.99
C VAL A 120 1.08 -10.85 -6.74
N ALA A 121 1.65 -11.22 -5.60
CA ALA A 121 1.51 -10.44 -4.37
C ALA A 121 2.56 -9.33 -4.32
N VAL A 122 2.11 -8.08 -4.28
CA VAL A 122 2.96 -6.89 -4.15
C VAL A 122 2.86 -6.35 -2.74
N THR A 123 3.97 -6.33 -2.01
CA THR A 123 4.04 -5.82 -0.64
C THR A 123 5.23 -4.88 -0.46
N GLY A 124 5.26 -4.21 0.68
CA GLY A 124 6.26 -3.22 1.06
C GLY A 124 5.70 -2.28 2.12
N THR A 125 6.52 -1.46 2.73
CA THR A 125 6.03 -0.36 3.55
C THR A 125 5.43 0.71 2.64
N ASN A 126 6.15 1.14 1.62
CA ASN A 126 5.74 2.16 0.65
C ASN A 126 5.80 1.63 -0.79
N GLY A 127 5.18 2.33 -1.74
CA GLY A 127 5.27 2.06 -3.17
C GLY A 127 4.30 1.01 -3.74
N LYS A 128 3.65 0.21 -2.91
CA LYS A 128 2.76 -0.90 -3.34
C LYS A 128 1.75 -0.51 -4.42
N THR A 129 0.92 0.49 -4.17
CA THR A 129 -0.12 0.93 -5.13
C THR A 129 0.46 1.44 -6.44
N SER A 130 1.56 2.20 -6.37
CA SER A 130 2.23 2.69 -7.58
C SER A 130 2.79 1.53 -8.40
N LEU A 131 3.43 0.56 -7.74
CA LEU A 131 3.98 -0.60 -8.44
C LEU A 131 2.88 -1.49 -9.05
N THR A 132 1.79 -1.78 -8.31
CA THR A 132 0.67 -2.55 -8.88
C THR A 132 0.03 -1.85 -10.06
N GLY A 133 -0.08 -0.51 -10.02
CA GLY A 133 -0.56 0.30 -11.13
C GLY A 133 0.36 0.25 -12.35
N ILE A 134 1.67 0.40 -12.17
CA ILE A 134 2.68 0.29 -13.23
C ILE A 134 2.63 -1.11 -13.88
N LEU A 135 2.67 -2.16 -13.06
CA LEU A 135 2.62 -3.55 -13.54
C LEU A 135 1.35 -3.83 -14.35
N ASN A 136 0.20 -3.40 -13.84
CA ASN A 136 -1.08 -3.57 -14.51
C ASN A 136 -1.15 -2.80 -15.84
N HIS A 137 -0.67 -1.56 -15.86
CA HIS A 137 -0.64 -0.75 -17.08
C HIS A 137 0.21 -1.44 -18.15
N ILE A 138 1.46 -1.79 -17.84
CA ILE A 138 2.40 -2.41 -18.76
C ILE A 138 1.86 -3.75 -19.27
N ALA A 139 1.32 -4.61 -18.40
CA ALA A 139 0.73 -5.88 -18.80
C ALA A 139 -0.38 -5.67 -19.84
N ASN A 140 -1.31 -4.75 -19.58
CA ASN A 140 -2.40 -4.49 -20.52
C ASN A 140 -1.93 -3.85 -21.83
N GLN A 141 -0.88 -3.00 -21.82
CA GLN A 141 -0.26 -2.48 -23.05
C GLN A 141 0.40 -3.60 -23.88
N LEU A 142 0.96 -4.60 -23.22
CA LEU A 142 1.51 -5.80 -23.85
C LEU A 142 0.44 -6.85 -24.20
N GLN A 143 -0.84 -6.50 -24.14
CA GLN A 143 -1.97 -7.39 -24.43
C GLN A 143 -2.05 -8.62 -23.50
N ILE A 144 -1.49 -8.53 -22.29
CA ILE A 144 -1.64 -9.51 -21.23
C ILE A 144 -2.80 -9.06 -20.36
N PRO A 145 -3.97 -9.75 -20.38
CA PRO A 145 -5.12 -9.33 -19.59
C PRO A 145 -4.78 -9.32 -18.10
N ALA A 146 -4.78 -8.15 -17.46
CA ALA A 146 -4.39 -8.01 -16.08
C ALA A 146 -5.34 -7.10 -15.29
N LEU A 147 -5.33 -7.25 -13.96
CA LEU A 147 -6.01 -6.37 -13.01
C LEU A 147 -5.09 -6.06 -11.84
N SER A 148 -5.15 -4.83 -11.33
CA SER A 148 -4.60 -4.47 -10.03
C SER A 148 -5.73 -4.39 -8.99
N LEU A 149 -5.58 -5.13 -7.89
CA LEU A 149 -6.60 -5.32 -6.87
C LEU A 149 -5.98 -5.30 -5.45
N GLY A 150 -6.78 -5.36 -4.43
CA GLY A 150 -6.35 -5.73 -3.08
C GLY A 150 -6.57 -4.67 -2.01
N ASN A 151 -5.54 -4.36 -1.24
CA ASN A 151 -5.60 -3.48 -0.07
C ASN A 151 -6.14 -2.06 -0.37
N ILE A 152 -5.98 -1.60 -1.61
CA ILE A 152 -6.54 -0.36 -2.13
C ILE A 152 -7.33 -0.68 -3.40
N GLY A 153 -8.43 0.05 -3.61
CA GLY A 153 -9.31 -0.16 -4.76
C GLY A 153 -10.33 -1.27 -4.52
N ILE A 154 -10.35 -2.25 -5.39
CA ILE A 154 -11.35 -3.33 -5.38
C ILE A 154 -10.82 -4.52 -4.59
N PRO A 155 -11.51 -5.03 -3.55
CA PRO A 155 -11.16 -6.28 -2.90
C PRO A 155 -11.21 -7.47 -3.87
N LEU A 156 -10.38 -8.49 -3.64
CA LEU A 156 -10.35 -9.68 -4.49
C LEU A 156 -11.72 -10.38 -4.52
N SER A 157 -12.41 -10.47 -3.38
CA SER A 157 -13.77 -11.05 -3.29
C SER A 157 -14.80 -10.35 -4.19
N ASP A 158 -14.72 -9.02 -4.34
CA ASP A 158 -15.64 -8.29 -5.20
C ASP A 158 -15.34 -8.54 -6.69
N ALA A 159 -14.05 -8.64 -7.07
CA ALA A 159 -13.64 -9.02 -8.42
C ALA A 159 -14.10 -10.44 -8.76
N VAL A 160 -13.90 -11.41 -7.87
CA VAL A 160 -14.34 -12.80 -8.03
C VAL A 160 -15.85 -12.89 -8.12
N THR A 161 -16.61 -12.14 -7.31
CA THR A 161 -18.07 -12.13 -7.36
C THR A 161 -18.60 -11.67 -8.71
N ARG A 162 -17.89 -10.71 -9.34
CA ARG A 162 -18.25 -10.17 -10.69
C ARG A 162 -17.69 -10.98 -11.84
N GLY A 163 -16.86 -12.01 -11.59
CA GLY A 163 -16.13 -12.76 -12.62
C GLY A 163 -15.06 -11.92 -13.35
N ALA A 164 -14.66 -10.80 -12.75
CA ALA A 164 -13.67 -9.90 -13.36
C ALA A 164 -12.23 -10.44 -13.31
N ASP A 165 -11.98 -11.43 -12.45
CA ASP A 165 -10.69 -12.11 -12.26
C ASP A 165 -10.43 -13.20 -13.30
N LYS A 166 -11.46 -13.65 -14.03
CA LYS A 166 -11.39 -14.84 -14.88
C LYS A 166 -10.29 -14.71 -15.93
N ASP A 167 -9.40 -15.72 -15.93
CA ASP A 167 -8.27 -15.87 -16.87
C ASP A 167 -7.33 -14.65 -16.93
N ARG A 168 -7.32 -13.81 -15.89
CA ARG A 168 -6.48 -12.62 -15.78
C ARG A 168 -5.29 -12.81 -14.85
N LEU A 169 -4.21 -12.11 -15.17
CA LEU A 169 -3.08 -11.88 -14.28
C LEU A 169 -3.49 -10.86 -13.21
N ILE A 170 -3.38 -11.24 -11.94
CA ILE A 170 -3.75 -10.38 -10.81
C ILE A 170 -2.50 -9.82 -10.14
N PHE A 171 -2.32 -8.51 -10.15
CA PHE A 171 -1.38 -7.80 -9.31
C PHE A 171 -2.09 -7.38 -8.03
N HIS A 172 -1.93 -8.17 -6.98
CA HIS A 172 -2.61 -7.96 -5.70
C HIS A 172 -1.74 -7.14 -4.75
N GLU A 173 -2.18 -5.90 -4.43
CA GLU A 173 -1.58 -5.14 -3.35
C GLU A 173 -1.89 -5.81 -2.02
N THR A 174 -0.87 -6.40 -1.39
CA THR A 174 -1.03 -7.17 -0.14
C THR A 174 -0.42 -6.42 1.04
N SER A 175 -1.25 -6.02 2.00
CA SER A 175 -0.79 -5.42 3.25
C SER A 175 -0.25 -6.48 4.22
N SER A 176 0.50 -6.05 5.24
CA SER A 176 0.92 -6.94 6.33
C SER A 176 -0.25 -7.51 7.12
N PHE A 177 -1.36 -6.75 7.22
CA PHE A 177 -2.59 -7.19 7.88
C PHE A 177 -3.27 -8.34 7.13
N GLN A 178 -3.34 -8.24 5.81
CA GLN A 178 -3.83 -9.34 4.96
C GLN A 178 -2.89 -10.54 5.01
N ALA A 179 -1.58 -10.32 4.93
CA ALA A 179 -0.60 -11.38 4.97
C ALA A 179 -0.62 -12.18 6.28
N ILE A 180 -0.71 -11.50 7.45
CA ILE A 180 -0.72 -12.19 8.75
C ILE A 180 -1.99 -13.02 8.98
N THR A 181 -3.13 -12.58 8.45
CA THR A 181 -4.42 -13.23 8.61
C THR A 181 -4.69 -14.34 7.60
N SER A 182 -3.97 -14.35 6.47
CA SER A 182 -4.13 -15.34 5.41
C SER A 182 -3.56 -16.70 5.81
N LYS A 183 -4.28 -17.78 5.48
CA LYS A 183 -3.91 -19.18 5.72
C LYS A 183 -3.69 -19.96 4.43
N PHE A 184 -4.54 -19.74 3.44
CA PHE A 184 -4.61 -20.51 2.20
C PHE A 184 -4.17 -19.73 0.97
N PHE A 185 -3.96 -18.42 1.09
CA PHE A 185 -3.45 -17.58 0.01
C PHE A 185 -2.02 -17.97 -0.37
N LYS A 186 -1.82 -18.37 -1.62
CA LYS A 186 -0.54 -18.84 -2.17
C LYS A 186 -0.27 -18.14 -3.50
N PRO A 187 0.41 -16.98 -3.49
CA PRO A 187 0.73 -16.28 -4.72
C PRO A 187 1.75 -17.03 -5.58
N ASP A 188 1.67 -16.89 -6.90
CA ASP A 188 2.64 -17.44 -7.85
C ASP A 188 3.96 -16.68 -7.86
N SER A 189 3.92 -15.40 -7.52
CA SER A 189 5.08 -14.51 -7.43
C SER A 189 4.92 -13.52 -6.28
N VAL A 190 6.04 -13.09 -5.68
CA VAL A 190 6.03 -12.08 -4.62
C VAL A 190 7.03 -10.97 -4.95
N ILE A 191 6.56 -9.73 -4.87
CA ILE A 191 7.41 -8.55 -4.95
C ILE A 191 7.35 -7.81 -3.61
N TRP A 192 8.46 -7.78 -2.88
CA TRP A 192 8.58 -7.03 -1.63
C TRP A 192 9.54 -5.86 -1.81
N ILE A 193 8.97 -4.69 -2.06
CA ILE A 193 9.67 -3.48 -2.51
C ILE A 193 10.68 -2.99 -1.47
N ASN A 194 10.19 -2.70 -0.28
CA ASN A 194 10.99 -2.10 0.80
C ASN A 194 10.42 -2.41 2.17
N PHE A 195 11.24 -2.13 3.19
CA PHE A 195 10.87 -2.30 4.57
C PHE A 195 11.40 -1.14 5.42
N SER A 196 10.52 -0.54 6.20
CA SER A 196 10.82 0.45 7.22
C SER A 196 9.77 0.39 8.34
N PRO A 197 10.01 0.93 9.54
CA PRO A 197 9.03 0.91 10.63
C PRO A 197 7.70 1.53 10.23
N ASP A 198 6.60 0.78 10.47
CA ASP A 198 5.21 1.22 10.30
C ASP A 198 4.29 0.25 11.07
N HIS A 199 3.07 0.65 11.37
CA HIS A 199 2.02 -0.20 11.94
C HIS A 199 2.41 -0.96 13.23
N LEU A 200 3.26 -0.36 14.08
CA LEU A 200 3.70 -0.98 15.33
C LEU A 200 2.57 -1.09 16.36
N ASP A 201 1.58 -0.23 16.27
CA ASP A 201 0.32 -0.28 17.02
C ASP A 201 -0.47 -1.58 16.80
N TYR A 202 -0.41 -2.12 15.57
CA TYR A 202 -1.08 -3.37 15.19
C TYR A 202 -0.20 -4.61 15.42
N HIS A 203 1.08 -4.54 15.06
CA HIS A 203 1.97 -5.71 15.09
C HIS A 203 2.73 -5.89 16.40
N GLY A 204 2.79 -4.84 17.26
CA GLY A 204 3.50 -4.87 18.53
C GLY A 204 5.01 -4.64 18.40
N SER A 205 5.67 -5.20 17.40
CA SER A 205 7.10 -4.99 17.13
C SER A 205 7.41 -4.90 15.63
N ILE A 206 8.57 -4.28 15.32
CA ILE A 206 9.07 -4.21 13.95
C ILE A 206 9.38 -5.59 13.39
N LYS A 207 9.82 -6.52 14.25
CA LYS A 207 10.10 -7.91 13.86
C LYS A 207 8.82 -8.66 13.51
N ASP A 208 7.74 -8.49 14.27
CA ASP A 208 6.44 -9.09 13.95
C ASP A 208 5.86 -8.52 12.66
N TYR A 209 6.02 -7.20 12.44
CA TYR A 209 5.64 -6.57 11.18
C TYR A 209 6.41 -7.16 9.99
N PHE A 210 7.73 -7.39 10.13
CA PHE A 210 8.53 -8.06 9.11
C PHE A 210 8.05 -9.49 8.87
N CYS A 211 7.87 -10.27 9.96
CA CYS A 211 7.42 -11.66 9.89
C CYS A 211 6.03 -11.81 9.25
N ALA A 212 5.14 -10.83 9.45
CA ALA A 212 3.84 -10.81 8.79
C ALA A 212 3.97 -10.78 7.27
N LYS A 213 4.88 -9.96 6.73
CA LYS A 213 5.15 -9.91 5.28
C LYS A 213 5.93 -11.12 4.76
N LEU A 214 6.84 -11.66 5.59
CA LEU A 214 7.64 -12.85 5.26
C LEU A 214 6.77 -14.07 4.94
N LYS A 215 5.57 -14.17 5.53
CA LYS A 215 4.60 -15.21 5.20
C LYS A 215 4.28 -15.30 3.71
N LEU A 216 4.25 -14.17 3.00
CA LEU A 216 3.99 -14.17 1.55
C LEU A 216 5.09 -14.91 0.80
N ILE A 217 6.36 -14.70 1.16
CA ILE A 217 7.49 -15.42 0.57
C ILE A 217 7.40 -16.91 0.89
N GLN A 218 7.13 -17.26 2.15
CA GLN A 218 6.97 -18.63 2.60
C GLN A 218 5.78 -19.34 1.93
N SER A 219 4.83 -18.57 1.42
CA SER A 219 3.63 -19.06 0.73
C SER A 219 3.74 -19.00 -0.78
N CYS A 220 4.84 -18.49 -1.34
CA CYS A 220 5.02 -18.32 -2.79
C CYS A 220 5.17 -19.67 -3.49
N VAL A 221 4.33 -19.92 -4.51
CA VAL A 221 4.31 -21.19 -5.25
C VAL A 221 5.61 -21.38 -6.04
N ASN A 222 6.13 -20.32 -6.62
CA ASN A 222 7.36 -20.34 -7.40
C ASN A 222 8.44 -19.55 -6.66
N PRO A 223 9.28 -20.20 -5.83
CA PRO A 223 10.25 -19.52 -5.00
C PRO A 223 11.28 -18.73 -5.79
N GLU A 224 11.54 -19.09 -7.05
CA GLU A 224 12.38 -18.35 -7.99
C GLU A 224 11.74 -17.07 -8.54
N ARG A 225 10.47 -16.81 -8.22
CA ARG A 225 9.73 -15.59 -8.61
C ARG A 225 9.50 -14.66 -7.42
N VAL A 226 10.46 -14.61 -6.52
CA VAL A 226 10.50 -13.69 -5.38
C VAL A 226 11.48 -12.57 -5.65
N PHE A 227 11.01 -11.32 -5.57
CA PHE A 227 11.80 -10.11 -5.82
C PHE A 227 11.87 -9.28 -4.55
N LEU A 228 13.09 -9.00 -4.05
CA LEU A 228 13.33 -8.34 -2.78
C LEU A 228 14.16 -7.06 -2.95
N GLY A 229 13.75 -6.02 -2.25
CA GLY A 229 14.50 -4.77 -2.20
C GLY A 229 15.61 -4.77 -1.15
N PRO A 230 16.62 -3.90 -1.31
CA PRO A 230 17.81 -3.85 -0.45
C PRO A 230 17.49 -3.67 1.04
N SER A 231 16.46 -2.86 1.39
CA SER A 231 16.07 -2.63 2.79
C SER A 231 15.45 -3.86 3.45
N VAL A 232 14.79 -4.73 2.67
CA VAL A 232 14.25 -6.01 3.14
C VAL A 232 15.39 -6.95 3.51
N LEU A 233 16.37 -7.09 2.59
CA LEU A 233 17.54 -7.95 2.78
C LEU A 233 18.43 -7.47 3.93
N LYS A 234 18.61 -6.14 4.04
CA LYS A 234 19.35 -5.52 5.14
C LYS A 234 18.72 -5.89 6.49
N PHE A 235 17.41 -5.68 6.65
CA PHE A 235 16.71 -5.99 7.89
C PHE A 235 16.77 -7.49 8.23
N ALA A 236 16.55 -8.35 7.24
CA ALA A 236 16.65 -9.80 7.43
C ALA A 236 18.03 -10.22 7.94
N LYS A 237 19.11 -9.68 7.35
CA LYS A 237 20.49 -9.94 7.74
C LYS A 237 20.78 -9.45 9.16
N GLU A 238 20.43 -8.20 9.49
CA GLU A 238 20.67 -7.60 10.81
C GLU A 238 19.97 -8.37 11.94
N HIS A 239 18.82 -9.00 11.65
CA HIS A 239 18.05 -9.74 12.64
C HIS A 239 18.15 -11.26 12.51
N SER A 240 19.08 -11.76 11.66
CA SER A 240 19.27 -13.19 11.40
C SER A 240 17.98 -13.94 11.03
N ILE A 241 17.11 -13.30 10.24
CA ILE A 241 15.86 -13.88 9.77
C ILE A 241 16.12 -14.56 8.42
N PRO A 242 15.91 -15.88 8.29
CA PRO A 242 16.10 -16.54 7.01
C PRO A 242 15.02 -16.13 6.01
N VAL A 243 15.45 -15.75 4.81
CA VAL A 243 14.60 -15.53 3.65
C VAL A 243 14.81 -16.66 2.64
N ASN A 244 13.90 -16.81 1.68
CA ASN A 244 14.04 -17.77 0.59
C ASN A 244 15.41 -17.59 -0.13
N PRO A 245 16.23 -18.63 -0.33
CA PRO A 245 17.53 -18.50 -0.99
C PRO A 245 17.46 -18.24 -2.50
N PHE A 246 16.29 -18.37 -3.12
CA PHE A 246 16.09 -18.25 -4.58
C PHE A 246 15.50 -16.92 -5.04
N PHE A 247 15.61 -15.88 -4.22
CA PHE A 247 15.08 -14.56 -4.56
C PHE A 247 15.97 -13.80 -5.57
N HIS A 248 15.36 -12.83 -6.27
CA HIS A 248 16.04 -11.83 -7.05
C HIS A 248 16.19 -10.54 -6.21
N GLU A 249 17.43 -10.13 -5.95
CA GLU A 249 17.67 -8.81 -5.40
C GLU A 249 17.52 -7.77 -6.50
N VAL A 250 16.58 -6.82 -6.29
CA VAL A 250 16.32 -5.78 -7.28
C VAL A 250 17.14 -4.55 -6.96
N GLN A 251 18.01 -4.17 -7.89
CA GLN A 251 18.81 -2.96 -7.81
C GLN A 251 18.03 -1.75 -8.34
N LEU A 252 18.39 -0.57 -7.80
CA LEU A 252 17.86 0.69 -8.33
C LEU A 252 18.35 0.92 -9.75
N LEU A 253 17.44 1.31 -10.64
CA LEU A 253 17.83 1.73 -11.99
C LEU A 253 18.61 3.05 -11.93
N ALA A 254 19.75 3.10 -12.62
CA ALA A 254 20.43 4.36 -12.85
C ALA A 254 19.61 5.24 -13.82
N LYS A 255 19.63 6.57 -13.63
CA LYS A 255 18.90 7.49 -14.54
C LYS A 255 19.29 7.31 -16.00
N ALA A 256 20.57 7.00 -16.27
CA ALA A 256 21.07 6.76 -17.62
C ALA A 256 20.47 5.50 -18.29
N GLU A 257 19.89 4.59 -17.52
CA GLU A 257 19.27 3.38 -18.04
C GLU A 257 17.79 3.60 -18.45
N ILE A 258 17.22 4.75 -18.09
CA ILE A 258 15.82 5.09 -18.36
C ILE A 258 15.77 5.98 -19.60
N PRO A 259 15.01 5.60 -20.64
CA PRO A 259 14.91 6.41 -21.85
C PRO A 259 14.44 7.84 -21.56
N PRO A 260 15.00 8.88 -22.25
CA PRO A 260 14.71 10.28 -21.95
C PRO A 260 13.26 10.71 -22.19
N GLN A 261 12.50 9.97 -23.01
CA GLN A 261 11.08 10.20 -23.25
C GLN A 261 10.18 9.79 -22.07
N ILE A 262 10.70 9.01 -21.11
CA ILE A 262 9.94 8.59 -19.94
C ILE A 262 9.71 9.78 -19.02
N ASN A 263 8.45 9.95 -18.59
CA ASN A 263 8.02 11.07 -17.77
C ASN A 263 8.91 11.23 -16.52
N ALA A 264 9.27 12.47 -16.19
CA ALA A 264 10.07 12.85 -15.03
C ALA A 264 9.53 12.29 -13.69
N PHE A 265 8.23 12.01 -13.59
CA PHE A 265 7.62 11.32 -12.44
C PHE A 265 8.34 9.99 -12.13
N HIS A 266 8.65 9.17 -13.15
CA HIS A 266 9.31 7.88 -12.99
C HIS A 266 10.78 7.99 -12.56
N LEU A 267 11.39 9.16 -12.72
CA LEU A 267 12.77 9.46 -12.32
C LEU A 267 12.89 9.90 -10.86
N SER A 268 11.76 10.19 -10.22
CA SER A 268 11.72 10.62 -8.82
C SER A 268 11.74 9.43 -7.87
N HIS A 269 12.25 9.60 -6.66
CA HIS A 269 12.04 8.65 -5.57
C HIS A 269 10.57 8.74 -5.08
N PRO A 270 9.88 7.64 -4.76
CA PRO A 270 10.30 6.22 -4.81
C PRO A 270 9.99 5.53 -6.15
N GLN A 271 9.60 6.27 -7.19
CA GLN A 271 9.09 5.68 -8.43
C GLN A 271 10.18 4.94 -9.23
N VAL A 272 11.42 5.43 -9.18
CA VAL A 272 12.55 4.74 -9.82
C VAL A 272 12.81 3.36 -9.22
N GLU A 273 12.55 3.19 -7.91
CA GLU A 273 12.60 1.89 -7.24
C GLU A 273 11.49 0.97 -7.76
N ASN A 274 10.24 1.47 -7.80
CA ASN A 274 9.11 0.72 -8.34
C ASN A 274 9.34 0.30 -9.80
N LEU A 275 9.92 1.18 -10.61
CA LEU A 275 10.24 0.89 -12.01
C LEU A 275 11.26 -0.25 -12.13
N GLY A 276 12.27 -0.28 -11.25
CA GLY A 276 13.24 -1.37 -11.17
C GLY A 276 12.58 -2.73 -10.91
N PHE A 277 11.64 -2.78 -9.96
CA PHE A 277 10.88 -4.01 -9.68
C PHE A 277 10.00 -4.45 -10.84
N ALA A 278 9.29 -3.50 -11.46
CA ALA A 278 8.47 -3.81 -12.62
C ALA A 278 9.32 -4.36 -13.77
N LEU A 279 10.44 -3.69 -14.09
CA LEU A 279 11.35 -4.14 -15.14
C LEU A 279 11.90 -5.55 -14.84
N ALA A 280 12.40 -5.80 -13.62
CA ALA A 280 12.95 -7.10 -13.24
C ALA A 280 11.91 -8.22 -13.41
N TRP A 281 10.65 -7.97 -13.00
CA TRP A 281 9.56 -8.94 -13.12
C TRP A 281 9.22 -9.24 -14.59
N PHE A 282 9.15 -8.22 -15.45
CA PHE A 282 8.86 -8.41 -16.88
C PHE A 282 10.03 -9.05 -17.64
N LEU A 283 11.28 -8.69 -17.33
CA LEU A 283 12.47 -9.33 -17.91
C LEU A 283 12.51 -10.83 -17.64
N GLN A 284 12.16 -11.28 -16.42
CA GLN A 284 12.07 -12.70 -16.08
C GLN A 284 11.01 -13.43 -16.92
N ARG A 285 10.02 -12.72 -17.43
CA ARG A 285 8.98 -13.26 -18.35
C ARG A 285 9.37 -13.18 -19.84
N GLY A 286 10.58 -12.77 -20.14
CA GLY A 286 11.09 -12.68 -21.52
C GLY A 286 10.71 -11.40 -22.27
N ILE A 287 10.08 -10.41 -21.58
CA ILE A 287 9.81 -9.10 -22.17
C ILE A 287 11.11 -8.30 -22.20
N SER A 288 11.47 -7.78 -23.35
CA SER A 288 12.69 -6.97 -23.50
C SER A 288 12.58 -5.59 -22.84
N ARG A 289 13.72 -4.96 -22.53
CA ARG A 289 13.72 -3.58 -21.99
C ARG A 289 13.02 -2.59 -22.92
N SER A 290 13.17 -2.74 -24.22
CA SER A 290 12.54 -1.86 -25.22
C SER A 290 11.01 -1.98 -25.20
N GLU A 291 10.47 -3.21 -25.18
CA GLU A 291 9.04 -3.46 -25.06
C GLU A 291 8.48 -2.94 -23.74
N PHE A 292 9.21 -3.14 -22.64
CA PHE A 292 8.83 -2.64 -21.31
C PHE A 292 8.68 -1.12 -21.30
N PHE A 293 9.69 -0.37 -21.76
CA PHE A 293 9.65 1.08 -21.78
C PHE A 293 8.62 1.64 -22.76
N ALA A 294 8.41 0.99 -23.92
CA ALA A 294 7.35 1.36 -24.83
C ALA A 294 5.96 1.16 -24.20
N ALA A 295 5.76 0.05 -23.48
CA ALA A 295 4.50 -0.21 -22.77
C ALA A 295 4.28 0.67 -21.53
N LEU A 296 5.33 1.27 -20.97
CA LEU A 296 5.22 2.23 -19.87
C LEU A 296 4.71 3.60 -20.32
N GLU A 297 4.87 3.94 -21.61
CA GLU A 297 4.40 5.21 -22.13
C GLU A 297 2.90 5.41 -21.86
N GLY A 298 2.52 6.65 -21.51
CA GLY A 298 1.13 6.99 -21.20
C GLY A 298 0.65 6.58 -19.81
N TYR A 299 1.46 5.90 -18.98
CA TYR A 299 1.08 5.62 -17.60
C TYR A 299 0.80 6.91 -16.82
N GLN A 300 -0.36 6.95 -16.19
CA GLN A 300 -0.75 8.05 -15.30
C GLN A 300 -0.72 7.55 -13.86
N PRO A 301 0.06 8.20 -12.97
CA PRO A 301 0.10 7.83 -11.56
C PRO A 301 -1.25 8.08 -10.87
N GLU A 302 -1.49 7.35 -9.80
CA GLU A 302 -2.62 7.62 -8.92
C GLU A 302 -2.54 9.03 -8.33
N PRO A 303 -3.69 9.72 -8.14
CA PRO A 303 -3.70 11.06 -7.56
C PRO A 303 -3.12 11.08 -6.14
N TYR A 304 -2.69 12.25 -5.70
CA TYR A 304 -2.13 12.51 -4.36
C TYR A 304 -0.83 11.76 -4.05
N ARG A 305 -0.05 11.40 -5.08
CA ARG A 305 1.29 10.81 -4.96
C ARG A 305 2.31 11.67 -5.67
N LEU A 306 2.87 12.64 -4.94
CA LEU A 306 3.82 13.64 -5.45
C LEU A 306 3.35 14.25 -6.78
N GLN A 307 2.06 14.57 -6.84
CA GLN A 307 1.37 15.11 -8.01
C GLN A 307 1.62 16.60 -8.13
N GLU A 308 2.18 17.07 -9.23
CA GLU A 308 2.20 18.50 -9.54
C GLU A 308 0.78 19.00 -9.81
N VAL A 309 0.29 19.92 -8.98
CA VAL A 309 -1.08 20.46 -9.07
C VAL A 309 -1.12 21.69 -9.96
N SER A 310 -0.17 22.60 -9.76
CA SER A 310 -0.10 23.87 -10.50
C SER A 310 1.25 24.53 -10.32
N ASP A 311 1.57 25.42 -11.28
CA ASP A 311 2.59 26.44 -11.15
C ASP A 311 1.88 27.81 -11.05
N ILE A 312 2.24 28.60 -10.05
CA ILE A 312 1.74 29.95 -9.82
C ILE A 312 2.95 30.89 -9.69
N ASN A 313 3.20 31.69 -10.70
CA ASN A 313 4.31 32.64 -10.73
C ASN A 313 5.69 32.02 -10.43
N GLY A 314 5.96 30.81 -10.96
CA GLY A 314 7.21 30.06 -10.77
C GLY A 314 7.28 29.26 -9.47
N VAL A 315 6.22 29.24 -8.68
CA VAL A 315 6.10 28.39 -7.49
C VAL A 315 5.22 27.18 -7.82
N LYS A 316 5.80 25.98 -7.78
CA LYS A 316 5.12 24.71 -8.06
C LYS A 316 4.54 24.11 -6.79
N PHE A 317 3.28 23.68 -6.88
CA PHE A 317 2.55 23.03 -5.79
C PHE A 317 2.46 21.52 -6.03
N TRP A 318 2.84 20.75 -5.03
CA TRP A 318 2.89 19.29 -5.08
C TRP A 318 1.94 18.69 -4.06
N ASN A 319 1.03 17.83 -4.52
CA ASN A 319 0.09 17.11 -3.67
C ASN A 319 0.58 15.68 -3.45
N ASP A 320 0.92 15.38 -2.20
CA ASP A 320 1.34 14.07 -1.74
C ASP A 320 0.51 13.65 -0.51
N ALA A 321 -0.79 13.98 -0.54
CA ALA A 321 -1.72 13.77 0.58
C ALA A 321 -1.84 12.30 1.02
N LYS A 322 -1.44 11.34 0.18
CA LYS A 322 -1.42 9.90 0.49
C LYS A 322 -0.23 9.50 1.38
N SER A 323 0.75 10.35 1.59
CA SER A 323 1.86 10.15 2.52
C SER A 323 1.39 10.24 3.97
N THR A 324 1.41 9.10 4.67
CA THR A 324 0.92 8.96 6.05
C THR A 324 1.97 8.45 7.03
N ASN A 325 3.24 8.39 6.61
CA ASN A 325 4.39 7.99 7.43
C ASN A 325 5.67 8.73 7.03
N LEU A 326 6.69 8.67 7.92
CA LEU A 326 8.00 9.30 7.71
C LEU A 326 8.66 8.89 6.39
N GLY A 327 8.67 7.59 6.08
CA GLY A 327 9.35 7.08 4.89
C GLY A 327 8.81 7.70 3.59
N SER A 328 7.49 7.90 3.52
CA SER A 328 6.83 8.55 2.37
C SER A 328 7.25 10.02 2.24
N VAL A 329 7.19 10.79 3.35
CA VAL A 329 7.58 12.20 3.34
C VAL A 329 9.05 12.38 2.99
N LEU A 330 9.92 11.56 3.58
CA LEU A 330 11.36 11.61 3.31
C LEU A 330 11.65 11.29 1.83
N SER A 331 10.97 10.31 1.26
CA SER A 331 11.05 10.01 -0.18
C SER A 331 10.60 11.18 -1.04
N ALA A 332 9.48 11.81 -0.69
CA ALA A 332 8.99 12.98 -1.41
C ALA A 332 9.98 14.15 -1.31
N CYS A 333 10.51 14.45 -0.13
CA CYS A 333 11.50 15.51 0.07
C CYS A 333 12.78 15.29 -0.77
N LYS A 334 13.27 14.05 -0.86
CA LYS A 334 14.46 13.69 -1.66
C LYS A 334 14.28 13.86 -3.17
N SER A 335 13.04 14.01 -3.65
CA SER A 335 12.76 14.23 -5.07
C SER A 335 13.16 15.63 -5.55
N PHE A 336 13.41 16.55 -4.63
CA PHE A 336 13.76 17.94 -4.94
C PHE A 336 15.26 18.20 -4.75
N ALA A 337 15.86 18.85 -5.75
CA ALA A 337 17.29 19.20 -5.72
C ALA A 337 17.62 20.35 -4.74
N LYS A 338 16.61 21.13 -4.35
CA LYS A 338 16.73 22.28 -3.43
C LYS A 338 15.79 22.10 -2.26
N LYS A 339 16.03 22.87 -1.20
CA LYS A 339 15.12 22.95 -0.06
C LYS A 339 13.73 23.45 -0.49
N ILE A 340 12.71 22.94 0.15
CA ILE A 340 11.30 23.15 -0.14
C ILE A 340 10.57 23.84 1.02
N ILE A 341 9.42 24.42 0.74
CA ILE A 341 8.43 24.72 1.76
C ILE A 341 7.56 23.49 1.96
N TRP A 342 7.53 22.98 3.19
CA TRP A 342 6.78 21.78 3.55
C TRP A 342 5.49 22.14 4.29
N ILE A 343 4.39 21.47 3.91
CA ILE A 343 3.11 21.53 4.63
C ILE A 343 2.82 20.10 5.11
N GLY A 344 2.65 19.92 6.44
CA GLY A 344 2.39 18.59 6.98
C GLY A 344 1.83 18.57 8.37
N GLY A 345 1.61 17.35 8.90
CA GLY A 345 0.95 17.08 10.18
C GLY A 345 -0.36 16.32 10.02
N GLY A 346 -0.99 15.98 11.15
CA GLY A 346 -2.20 15.17 11.22
C GLY A 346 -2.22 14.30 12.47
N LYS A 347 -2.97 13.19 12.45
CA LYS A 347 -3.12 12.26 13.56
C LYS A 347 -1.94 11.29 13.64
N ASN A 348 -1.22 11.28 14.76
CA ASN A 348 -0.10 10.36 14.98
C ASN A 348 -0.59 8.91 15.19
N LYS A 349 0.19 7.96 14.68
CA LYS A 349 0.02 6.49 14.85
C LYS A 349 1.23 5.87 15.56
N GLY A 350 1.80 6.57 16.53
CA GLY A 350 2.96 6.08 17.30
C GLY A 350 4.32 6.39 16.68
N GLN A 351 4.42 7.28 15.67
CA GLN A 351 5.70 7.73 15.13
C GLN A 351 6.39 8.67 16.14
N GLY A 352 7.71 8.50 16.33
CA GLY A 352 8.55 9.45 17.07
C GLY A 352 8.67 10.78 16.33
N LEU A 353 8.17 11.88 16.91
CA LEU A 353 8.12 13.17 16.23
C LEU A 353 9.50 13.85 16.16
N ASP A 354 10.41 13.58 17.10
CA ASP A 354 11.78 14.07 17.01
C ASP A 354 12.58 13.37 15.91
N ASP A 355 12.48 12.04 15.82
CA ASP A 355 13.09 11.25 14.73
C ASP A 355 12.55 11.68 13.37
N PHE A 356 11.22 11.90 13.27
CA PHE A 356 10.58 12.43 12.08
C PHE A 356 11.18 13.78 11.68
N SER A 357 11.22 14.72 12.62
CA SER A 357 11.74 16.07 12.38
C SER A 357 13.23 16.05 12.01
N THR A 358 14.02 15.18 12.68
CA THR A 358 15.45 14.98 12.40
C THR A 358 15.70 14.46 10.99
N ALA A 359 14.82 13.59 10.49
CA ALA A 359 14.99 13.03 9.15
C ALA A 359 14.65 14.01 8.04
N ILE A 360 13.66 14.91 8.24
CA ILE A 360 13.18 15.79 7.17
C ILE A 360 13.78 17.21 7.17
N PHE A 361 14.24 17.74 8.34
CA PHE A 361 14.71 19.13 8.43
C PHE A 361 15.78 19.53 7.41
N PRO A 362 16.71 18.64 6.96
CA PRO A 362 17.73 19.03 5.98
C PRO A 362 17.17 19.46 4.63
N TYR A 363 15.95 19.02 4.33
CA TYR A 363 15.27 19.30 3.04
C TYR A 363 14.36 20.52 3.09
N LEU A 364 14.16 21.10 4.29
CA LEU A 364 13.18 22.15 4.49
C LEU A 364 13.83 23.53 4.50
N GLU A 365 13.23 24.47 3.77
CA GLU A 365 13.48 25.90 3.91
C GLU A 365 12.56 26.49 4.99
N LYS A 366 11.26 26.16 4.89
CA LYS A 366 10.22 26.51 5.86
C LYS A 366 9.24 25.38 6.03
N ALA A 367 8.51 25.39 7.15
CA ALA A 367 7.46 24.44 7.41
C ALA A 367 6.17 25.09 7.90
N PHE A 368 5.03 24.58 7.45
CA PHE A 368 3.69 24.96 7.94
C PHE A 368 3.00 23.69 8.44
N VAL A 369 2.74 23.65 9.76
CA VAL A 369 2.27 22.43 10.40
C VAL A 369 0.82 22.55 10.82
N ILE A 370 0.05 21.46 10.61
CA ILE A 370 -1.39 21.39 10.86
C ILE A 370 -1.75 20.19 11.74
N GLY A 371 -2.97 20.18 12.24
CA GLY A 371 -3.56 19.02 12.92
C GLY A 371 -2.94 18.69 14.27
N GLN A 372 -3.25 17.50 14.77
CA GLN A 372 -2.90 17.04 16.12
C GLN A 372 -1.41 17.14 16.43
N THR A 373 -0.55 16.80 15.46
CA THR A 373 0.91 16.79 15.64
C THR A 373 1.56 18.17 15.44
N GLY A 374 0.81 19.18 14.99
CA GLY A 374 1.37 20.49 14.57
C GLY A 374 2.18 21.18 15.65
N GLY A 375 1.68 21.25 16.90
CA GLY A 375 2.37 21.93 17.98
C GLY A 375 3.71 21.30 18.37
N GLU A 376 3.80 19.98 18.38
CA GLU A 376 5.02 19.25 18.75
C GLU A 376 6.03 19.24 17.59
N LEU A 377 5.57 19.03 16.34
CA LEU A 377 6.40 19.18 15.16
C LEU A 377 7.02 20.57 15.04
N CYS A 378 6.26 21.63 15.35
CA CYS A 378 6.78 22.99 15.35
C CYS A 378 7.95 23.13 16.33
N LYS A 379 7.83 22.63 17.58
CA LYS A 379 8.90 22.68 18.58
C LYS A 379 10.16 21.96 18.08
N HIS A 380 10.01 20.75 17.55
CA HIS A 380 11.16 19.96 17.06
C HIS A 380 11.82 20.58 15.82
N LEU A 381 11.06 21.08 14.85
CA LEU A 381 11.63 21.70 13.65
C LEU A 381 12.31 23.05 13.96
N VAL A 382 11.70 23.87 14.83
CA VAL A 382 12.32 25.14 15.29
C VAL A 382 13.63 24.88 16.01
N SER A 383 13.70 23.87 16.89
CA SER A 383 14.94 23.50 17.58
C SER A 383 16.06 23.06 16.63
N LYS A 384 15.72 22.63 15.42
CA LYS A 384 16.65 22.25 14.34
C LYS A 384 16.93 23.40 13.34
N GLY A 385 16.42 24.61 13.65
CA GLY A 385 16.67 25.81 12.85
C GLY A 385 15.75 26.00 11.64
N VAL A 386 14.65 25.23 11.52
CA VAL A 386 13.67 25.41 10.46
C VAL A 386 12.62 26.45 10.91
N GLN A 387 12.43 27.50 10.12
CA GLN A 387 11.33 28.45 10.33
C GLN A 387 10.00 27.70 10.18
N THR A 388 9.25 27.58 11.26
CA THR A 388 8.04 26.76 11.28
C THR A 388 6.87 27.54 11.89
N GLU A 389 5.70 27.44 11.25
CA GLU A 389 4.46 28.08 11.71
C GLU A 389 3.36 27.03 11.93
N ILE A 390 2.59 27.19 13.01
CA ILE A 390 1.39 26.37 13.27
C ILE A 390 0.21 27.02 12.57
N CYS A 391 -0.53 26.26 11.77
CA CYS A 391 -1.72 26.70 11.08
C CYS A 391 -2.96 25.93 11.55
N LEU A 392 -4.08 26.63 11.71
CA LEU A 392 -5.32 26.03 12.18
C LEU A 392 -6.03 25.22 11.09
N THR A 393 -5.88 25.65 9.83
CA THR A 393 -6.52 25.00 8.68
C THR A 393 -5.52 24.74 7.57
N LEU A 394 -5.83 23.79 6.69
CA LEU A 394 -5.04 23.55 5.48
C LEU A 394 -5.00 24.78 4.57
N ARG A 395 -6.11 25.54 4.46
CA ARG A 395 -6.16 26.77 3.67
C ARG A 395 -5.18 27.82 4.20
N ASP A 396 -5.15 28.02 5.52
CA ASP A 396 -4.20 28.95 6.15
C ASP A 396 -2.76 28.54 5.86
N ALA A 397 -2.43 27.26 6.01
CA ALA A 397 -1.09 26.72 5.71
C ALA A 397 -0.67 26.94 4.26
N VAL A 398 -1.55 26.66 3.30
CA VAL A 398 -1.26 26.81 1.86
C VAL A 398 -1.10 28.30 1.49
N CYS A 399 -1.97 29.18 1.99
CA CYS A 399 -1.87 30.60 1.72
C CYS A 399 -0.58 31.22 2.26
N ARG A 400 -0.23 30.92 3.53
CA ARG A 400 1.02 31.42 4.15
C ARG A 400 2.26 30.83 3.49
N ALA A 401 2.23 29.56 3.12
CA ALA A 401 3.31 28.91 2.37
C ALA A 401 3.58 29.65 1.06
N TYR A 402 2.53 29.97 0.29
CA TYR A 402 2.67 30.71 -0.94
C TYR A 402 3.19 32.15 -0.73
N GLN A 403 2.65 32.88 0.23
CA GLN A 403 3.12 34.24 0.58
C GLN A 403 4.59 34.28 0.99
N SER A 404 5.08 33.19 1.60
CA SER A 404 6.46 33.08 2.07
C SER A 404 7.43 32.48 1.04
N ALA A 405 6.98 32.16 -0.18
CA ALA A 405 7.73 31.40 -1.18
C ALA A 405 8.79 32.22 -1.95
N GLN A 406 9.23 33.38 -1.43
CA GLN A 406 10.28 34.20 -2.05
C GLN A 406 11.58 33.38 -2.20
N GLY A 407 12.01 33.17 -3.46
CA GLY A 407 13.22 32.41 -3.79
C GLY A 407 13.08 30.87 -3.68
N VAL A 408 11.93 30.35 -3.29
CA VAL A 408 11.64 28.92 -3.20
C VAL A 408 10.67 28.51 -4.31
N SER A 409 11.03 27.51 -5.10
CA SER A 409 10.27 27.09 -6.28
C SER A 409 9.28 25.96 -6.03
N HIS A 410 9.27 25.34 -4.82
CA HIS A 410 8.44 24.17 -4.55
C HIS A 410 7.75 24.26 -3.19
N ILE A 411 6.43 24.07 -3.18
CA ILE A 411 5.61 23.86 -1.99
C ILE A 411 5.12 22.41 -2.04
N LEU A 412 5.52 21.62 -1.05
CA LEU A 412 5.16 20.21 -0.94
C LEU A 412 4.16 20.01 0.19
N PHE A 413 2.96 19.55 -0.15
CA PHE A 413 1.99 19.02 0.79
C PHE A 413 2.17 17.51 0.90
N SER A 414 2.90 17.06 1.91
CA SER A 414 3.17 15.65 2.23
C SER A 414 2.98 15.46 3.73
N PRO A 415 1.76 15.16 4.19
CA PRO A 415 1.37 15.28 5.59
C PRO A 415 2.18 14.44 6.57
N GLY A 416 2.56 13.22 6.22
CA GLY A 416 3.33 12.31 7.07
C GLY A 416 2.52 11.59 8.16
N PHE A 417 1.26 11.94 8.34
CA PHE A 417 0.37 11.46 9.39
C PHE A 417 -1.02 11.14 8.82
N ALA A 418 -1.83 10.39 9.59
CA ALA A 418 -3.20 10.09 9.20
C ALA A 418 -4.04 11.38 9.13
N SER A 419 -5.12 11.34 8.33
CA SER A 419 -5.97 12.51 8.07
C SER A 419 -7.13 12.69 9.06
N PHE A 420 -7.43 11.68 9.88
CA PHE A 420 -8.67 11.51 10.63
C PHE A 420 -8.92 12.53 11.75
N ASP A 421 -7.99 13.42 12.02
CA ASP A 421 -8.14 14.55 12.96
C ASP A 421 -8.78 15.78 12.32
N MET A 422 -8.67 15.92 10.98
CA MET A 422 -9.18 17.09 10.26
C MET A 422 -10.01 16.74 9.03
N PHE A 423 -9.93 15.51 8.51
CA PHE A 423 -10.58 15.05 7.28
C PHE A 423 -11.09 13.62 7.44
N LYS A 424 -12.11 13.26 6.68
CA LYS A 424 -12.67 11.91 6.64
C LYS A 424 -11.63 10.87 6.19
N ASP A 425 -10.84 11.21 5.18
CA ASP A 425 -9.80 10.37 4.61
C ASP A 425 -8.73 11.21 3.89
N TYR A 426 -7.69 10.54 3.38
CA TYR A 426 -6.61 11.21 2.64
C TYR A 426 -7.07 11.80 1.29
N SER A 427 -8.15 11.28 0.70
CA SER A 427 -8.66 11.76 -0.59
C SER A 427 -9.36 13.10 -0.41
N GLU A 428 -10.19 13.24 0.64
CA GLU A 428 -10.79 14.53 1.00
C GLU A 428 -9.71 15.58 1.30
N ARG A 429 -8.67 15.19 2.06
CA ARG A 429 -7.51 16.03 2.36
C ARG A 429 -6.78 16.48 1.08
N GLY A 430 -6.56 15.56 0.15
CA GLY A 430 -5.90 15.82 -1.13
C GLY A 430 -6.74 16.70 -2.05
N ASN A 431 -8.05 16.46 -2.14
CA ASN A 431 -9.00 17.29 -2.89
C ASN A 431 -9.04 18.72 -2.33
N SER A 432 -9.07 18.87 -1.00
CA SER A 432 -9.05 20.16 -0.34
C SER A 432 -7.80 20.97 -0.69
N PHE A 433 -6.62 20.32 -0.64
CA PHE A 433 -5.37 20.99 -1.06
C PHE A 433 -5.43 21.45 -2.52
N THR A 434 -5.86 20.58 -3.43
CA THR A 434 -5.97 20.89 -4.86
C THR A 434 -6.92 22.05 -5.11
N SER A 435 -8.10 22.07 -4.47
CA SER A 435 -9.07 23.17 -4.58
C SER A 435 -8.49 24.51 -4.10
N ILE A 436 -7.79 24.50 -2.96
CA ILE A 436 -7.16 25.72 -2.41
C ILE A 436 -6.10 26.27 -3.37
N VAL A 437 -5.30 25.41 -3.98
CA VAL A 437 -4.28 25.83 -4.96
C VAL A 437 -4.92 26.44 -6.20
N PHE A 438 -6.03 25.90 -6.71
CA PHE A 438 -6.74 26.47 -7.84
C PHE A 438 -7.40 27.82 -7.50
N ASP A 439 -7.93 27.99 -6.28
CA ASP A 439 -8.45 29.27 -5.81
C ASP A 439 -7.33 30.34 -5.80
N LEU A 440 -6.14 29.98 -5.28
CA LEU A 440 -4.96 30.86 -5.28
C LEU A 440 -4.52 31.22 -6.71
N LYS A 441 -4.50 30.26 -7.62
CA LYS A 441 -4.15 30.52 -9.02
C LYS A 441 -5.10 31.53 -9.66
N SER A 442 -6.39 31.35 -9.45
CA SER A 442 -7.43 32.24 -9.98
C SER A 442 -7.28 33.68 -9.44
N ALA A 443 -7.00 33.80 -8.13
CA ALA A 443 -6.76 35.11 -7.51
C ALA A 443 -5.50 35.78 -8.05
N ALA A 444 -4.39 35.06 -8.22
CA ALA A 444 -3.14 35.56 -8.77
C ALA A 444 -3.32 36.08 -10.22
N GLN A 445 -4.06 35.32 -11.04
CA GLN A 445 -4.36 35.73 -12.43
C GLN A 445 -5.26 36.98 -12.52
N ALA A 446 -6.20 37.13 -11.59
CA ALA A 446 -7.04 38.32 -11.51
C ALA A 446 -6.21 39.60 -11.19
N THR A 447 -5.25 39.46 -10.28
CA THR A 447 -4.34 40.56 -9.90
C THR A 447 -3.43 40.99 -11.06
N THR A 448 -2.91 40.04 -11.85
CA THR A 448 -2.04 40.31 -13.00
C THR A 448 -2.78 40.98 -14.17
N LYS A 449 -4.12 40.87 -14.27
CA LYS A 449 -4.93 41.56 -15.30
C LYS A 449 -5.30 42.99 -14.94
N LEU A 450 -5.06 43.42 -13.70
CA LEU A 450 -5.37 44.74 -13.18
C LEU A 450 -4.12 45.66 -13.10
N THR A 451 -2.94 45.09 -13.30
CA THR A 451 -1.67 45.77 -13.44
C THR A 451 -1.21 45.81 -14.90
#